data_968c6c6d82376756051f8653e9204d49
#
_entry.id   968c6c6d82376756051f8653e9204d49
#
_cell.length_a   1.000
_cell.length_b   1.000
_cell.length_c   1.000
_cell.angle_alpha   90.00
_cell.angle_beta   90.00
_cell.angle_gamma   90.00
#
_symmetry.space_group_name_H-M   'P 1'
#
loop_
_entity.id
_entity.type
_entity.pdbx_description
1 polymer ?
#
loop_
_entity_poly.entity_id
_entity_poly.type
_entity_poly.pdbx_seq_one_letter_code
_entity_poly.pdbx_strand_id
1 'polypeptide(L)'
;MSTAVQQILTEYAGKGRESLIPILQKIQEEEGFLSRQAVVEVGKQLDMPASKIYGVATFYNQFRFEPLGKYHIQVCRGTACHVLGSATVLDQLEKMLRIKAGQSTRDGLFSMEVVACIGACGLAPVICVNGEFHAKVTKESLRGIIDEYKALENTQNPDL
;
A
#
# COMPACT_ATOMS: atom_id res chain seq x y z
N MET A 1 1.27 13.27 -17.08
CA MET A 1 2.46 12.96 -16.28
C MET A 1 2.66 14.05 -15.25
N SER A 2 2.92 13.66 -13.99
CA SER A 2 3.09 14.65 -12.95
C SER A 2 4.41 15.41 -13.10
N THR A 3 4.43 16.65 -12.64
CA THR A 3 5.63 17.49 -12.65
C THR A 3 6.75 16.84 -11.81
N ALA A 4 6.38 16.13 -10.74
CA ALA A 4 7.34 15.43 -9.88
C ALA A 4 8.11 14.35 -10.64
N VAL A 5 7.43 13.52 -11.43
CA VAL A 5 8.08 12.49 -12.25
C VAL A 5 9.06 13.12 -13.24
N GLN A 6 8.68 14.21 -13.90
CA GLN A 6 9.56 14.91 -14.83
C GLN A 6 10.82 15.46 -14.15
N GLN A 7 10.70 16.03 -12.97
CA GLN A 7 11.84 16.52 -12.19
C GLN A 7 12.79 15.40 -11.83
N ILE A 8 12.25 14.27 -11.34
CA ILE A 8 13.05 13.08 -11.01
C ILE A 8 13.80 12.57 -12.24
N LEU A 9 13.11 12.42 -13.36
CA LEU A 9 13.74 11.98 -14.61
C LEU A 9 14.84 12.92 -15.09
N THR A 10 14.65 14.22 -14.93
CA THR A 10 15.67 15.23 -15.28
C THR A 10 16.91 15.10 -14.39
N GLU A 11 16.72 14.85 -13.09
CA GLU A 11 17.82 14.65 -12.14
C GLU A 11 18.69 13.44 -12.51
N TYR A 12 18.09 12.41 -13.07
CA TYR A 12 18.79 11.20 -13.52
C TYR A 12 19.09 11.20 -15.03
N ALA A 13 18.96 12.32 -15.70
CA ALA A 13 19.27 12.43 -17.13
C ALA A 13 20.75 12.06 -17.40
N GLY A 14 20.97 11.23 -18.40
CA GLY A 14 22.31 10.74 -18.76
C GLY A 14 22.85 9.61 -17.91
N LYS A 15 22.13 9.16 -16.89
CA LYS A 15 22.47 7.97 -16.09
C LYS A 15 21.91 6.71 -16.76
N GLY A 16 22.57 5.58 -16.53
CA GLY A 16 22.20 4.30 -17.16
C GLY A 16 21.17 3.50 -16.37
N ARG A 17 21.03 2.24 -16.77
CA ARG A 17 20.05 1.29 -16.20
C ARG A 17 20.27 0.99 -14.72
N GLU A 18 21.47 1.22 -14.20
CA GLU A 18 21.81 1.11 -12.79
C GLU A 18 21.00 2.09 -11.92
N SER A 19 20.44 3.13 -12.52
CA SER A 19 19.61 4.12 -11.82
C SER A 19 18.14 3.72 -11.70
N LEU A 20 17.75 2.57 -12.25
CA LEU A 20 16.34 2.14 -12.24
C LEU A 20 15.72 2.14 -10.83
N ILE A 21 16.33 1.43 -9.90
CA ILE A 21 15.79 1.31 -8.53
C ILE A 21 15.73 2.66 -7.81
N PRO A 22 16.78 3.49 -7.80
CA PRO A 22 16.70 4.84 -7.22
C PRO A 22 15.60 5.72 -7.84
N ILE A 23 15.41 5.66 -9.14
CA ILE A 23 14.34 6.42 -9.83
C ILE A 23 12.97 5.95 -9.36
N LEU A 24 12.71 4.64 -9.35
CA LEU A 24 11.44 4.08 -8.91
C LEU A 24 11.15 4.40 -7.44
N GLN A 25 12.16 4.35 -6.57
CA GLN A 25 12.02 4.72 -5.17
C GLN A 25 11.59 6.18 -5.01
N LYS A 26 12.24 7.10 -5.70
CA LYS A 26 11.88 8.53 -5.65
C LYS A 26 10.47 8.78 -6.18
N ILE A 27 10.09 8.15 -7.28
CA ILE A 27 8.74 8.29 -7.82
C ILE A 27 7.70 7.81 -6.79
N GLN A 28 7.94 6.66 -6.15
CA GLN A 28 7.03 6.14 -5.14
C GLN A 28 6.98 7.03 -3.89
N GLU A 29 8.10 7.62 -3.47
CA GLU A 29 8.12 8.57 -2.35
C GLU A 29 7.26 9.80 -2.63
N GLU A 30 7.32 10.32 -3.86
CA GLU A 30 6.58 11.53 -4.25
C GLU A 30 5.10 11.26 -4.59
N GLU A 31 4.82 10.18 -5.29
CA GLU A 31 3.46 9.87 -5.78
C GLU A 31 2.73 8.82 -4.93
N GLY A 32 3.43 8.13 -4.05
CA GLY A 32 2.90 7.06 -3.22
C GLY A 32 2.82 5.70 -3.92
N PHE A 33 2.96 5.66 -5.24
CA PHE A 33 2.90 4.44 -6.04
C PHE A 33 3.57 4.65 -7.41
N LEU A 34 3.77 3.57 -8.14
CA LEU A 34 4.30 3.61 -9.51
C LEU A 34 3.14 3.58 -10.51
N SER A 35 2.78 4.71 -11.07
CA SER A 35 1.75 4.77 -12.11
C SER A 35 2.26 4.13 -13.41
N ARG A 36 1.33 3.60 -14.20
CA ARG A 36 1.66 3.02 -15.51
C ARG A 36 2.39 4.02 -16.40
N GLN A 37 1.97 5.26 -16.38
CA GLN A 37 2.58 6.33 -17.17
C GLN A 37 4.01 6.60 -16.71
N ALA A 38 4.26 6.67 -15.39
CA ALA A 38 5.60 6.85 -14.83
C ALA A 38 6.54 5.72 -15.27
N VAL A 39 6.09 4.47 -15.21
CA VAL A 39 6.88 3.31 -15.65
C VAL A 39 7.25 3.41 -17.12
N VAL A 40 6.32 3.81 -17.98
CA VAL A 40 6.58 4.00 -19.43
C VAL A 40 7.64 5.09 -19.65
N GLU A 41 7.55 6.21 -18.96
CA GLU A 41 8.52 7.30 -19.10
C GLU A 41 9.92 6.93 -18.58
N VAL A 42 10.00 6.21 -17.47
CA VAL A 42 11.27 5.65 -16.99
C VAL A 42 11.87 4.70 -18.03
N GLY A 43 11.04 3.86 -18.65
CA GLY A 43 11.48 2.96 -19.72
C GLY A 43 12.04 3.68 -20.92
N LYS A 44 11.41 4.77 -21.34
CA LYS A 44 11.92 5.61 -22.44
C LYS A 44 13.28 6.21 -22.11
N GLN A 45 13.44 6.73 -20.90
CA GLN A 45 14.70 7.37 -20.49
C GLN A 45 15.86 6.38 -20.36
N LEU A 46 15.61 5.18 -19.82
CA LEU A 46 16.63 4.16 -19.59
C LEU A 46 16.79 3.18 -20.76
N ASP A 47 16.04 3.37 -21.84
CA ASP A 47 16.01 2.44 -22.97
C ASP A 47 15.72 1.01 -22.51
N MET A 48 14.62 0.86 -21.76
CA MET A 48 14.14 -0.41 -21.23
C MET A 48 12.66 -0.58 -21.52
N PRO A 49 12.23 -1.78 -21.92
CA PRO A 49 10.80 -2.05 -22.08
C PRO A 49 10.08 -1.99 -20.73
N ALA A 50 8.87 -1.45 -20.71
CA ALA A 50 8.06 -1.35 -19.48
C ALA A 50 7.86 -2.71 -18.81
N SER A 51 7.72 -3.79 -19.57
CA SER A 51 7.60 -5.15 -19.05
C SER A 51 8.79 -5.57 -18.18
N LYS A 52 9.99 -5.15 -18.55
CA LYS A 52 11.20 -5.44 -17.76
C LYS A 52 11.21 -4.64 -16.46
N ILE A 53 10.76 -3.39 -16.51
CA ILE A 53 10.63 -2.54 -15.31
C ILE A 53 9.60 -3.15 -14.35
N TYR A 54 8.45 -3.58 -14.84
CA TYR A 54 7.45 -4.28 -14.03
C TYR A 54 8.01 -5.56 -13.42
N GLY A 55 8.76 -6.34 -14.20
CA GLY A 55 9.41 -7.55 -13.70
C GLY A 55 10.37 -7.29 -12.55
N VAL A 56 11.20 -6.25 -12.66
CA VAL A 56 12.10 -5.83 -11.58
C VAL A 56 11.31 -5.31 -10.38
N ALA A 57 10.35 -4.42 -10.60
CA ALA A 57 9.57 -3.80 -9.54
C ALA A 57 8.71 -4.80 -8.77
N THR A 58 8.15 -5.82 -9.43
CA THR A 58 7.39 -6.87 -8.76
C THR A 58 8.25 -7.81 -7.93
N PHE A 59 9.52 -7.97 -8.27
CA PHE A 59 10.48 -8.73 -7.48
C PHE A 59 10.76 -8.07 -6.12
N TYR A 60 10.74 -6.74 -6.06
CA TYR A 60 10.95 -5.96 -4.83
C TYR A 60 9.61 -5.58 -4.21
N ASN A 61 9.27 -6.15 -3.06
CA ASN A 61 7.99 -5.97 -2.37
C ASN A 61 7.68 -4.52 -1.96
N GLN A 62 8.68 -3.63 -1.96
CA GLN A 62 8.50 -2.23 -1.57
C GLN A 62 7.72 -1.40 -2.61
N PHE A 63 7.67 -1.84 -3.87
CA PHE A 63 7.00 -1.09 -4.94
C PHE A 63 5.52 -1.41 -5.02
N ARG A 64 4.71 -0.36 -5.23
CA ARG A 64 3.25 -0.42 -5.36
C ARG A 64 2.84 0.13 -6.71
N PHE A 65 1.88 -0.51 -7.34
CA PHE A 65 1.35 -0.10 -8.65
C PHE A 65 -0.03 0.55 -8.55
N GLU A 66 -0.60 0.58 -7.36
CA GLU A 66 -1.88 1.24 -7.06
C GLU A 66 -1.69 2.22 -5.91
N PRO A 67 -2.42 3.35 -5.91
CA PRO A 67 -2.33 4.31 -4.83
C PRO A 67 -2.80 3.71 -3.51
N LEU A 68 -2.14 4.09 -2.42
CA LEU A 68 -2.63 3.74 -1.08
C LEU A 68 -3.92 4.51 -0.80
N GLY A 69 -4.85 3.85 -0.10
CA GLY A 69 -6.01 4.52 0.44
C GLY A 69 -5.63 5.52 1.55
N LYS A 70 -6.55 6.41 1.88
CA LYS A 70 -6.37 7.36 2.98
C LYS A 70 -6.05 6.65 4.29
N TYR A 71 -6.69 5.50 4.53
CA TYR A 71 -6.42 4.61 5.66
C TYR A 71 -5.81 3.31 5.14
N HIS A 72 -4.52 3.15 5.36
CA HIS A 72 -3.79 1.96 4.94
C HIS A 72 -3.75 0.95 6.07
N ILE A 73 -4.35 -0.22 5.84
CA ILE A 73 -4.49 -1.29 6.84
C ILE A 73 -3.42 -2.35 6.58
N GLN A 74 -2.59 -2.59 7.58
CA GLN A 74 -1.61 -3.68 7.57
C GLN A 74 -2.10 -4.80 8.48
N VAL A 75 -2.27 -6.00 7.93
CA VAL A 75 -2.70 -7.19 8.68
C VAL A 75 -1.47 -8.05 8.96
N CYS A 76 -1.16 -8.25 10.23
CA CYS A 76 -0.04 -9.09 10.65
C CYS A 76 -0.39 -10.57 10.48
N ARG A 77 0.47 -11.30 9.79
CA ARG A 77 0.38 -12.76 9.63
C ARG A 77 1.61 -13.49 10.18
N GLY A 78 2.29 -12.89 11.16
CA GLY A 78 3.33 -13.58 11.92
C GLY A 78 2.78 -14.79 12.66
N THR A 79 3.66 -15.65 13.18
CA THR A 79 3.28 -16.91 13.82
C THR A 79 2.25 -16.72 14.95
N ALA A 80 2.49 -15.78 15.86
CA ALA A 80 1.56 -15.51 16.96
C ALA A 80 0.18 -15.04 16.47
N CYS A 81 0.14 -14.11 15.51
CA CYS A 81 -1.10 -13.62 14.94
C CYS A 81 -1.85 -14.71 14.17
N HIS A 82 -1.14 -15.55 13.43
CA HIS A 82 -1.73 -16.65 12.68
C HIS A 82 -2.40 -17.67 13.62
N VAL A 83 -1.73 -18.06 14.69
CA VAL A 83 -2.27 -18.97 15.71
C VAL A 83 -3.52 -18.40 16.38
N LEU A 84 -3.56 -17.07 16.60
CA LEU A 84 -4.67 -16.41 17.27
C LEU A 84 -5.79 -15.93 16.33
N GLY A 85 -5.73 -16.27 15.04
CA GLY A 85 -6.82 -16.06 14.10
C GLY A 85 -6.68 -14.90 13.12
N SER A 86 -5.45 -14.45 12.79
CA SER A 86 -5.24 -13.38 11.81
C SER A 86 -5.82 -13.69 10.42
N ALA A 87 -5.87 -14.97 10.04
CA ALA A 87 -6.51 -15.37 8.77
C ALA A 87 -8.00 -15.03 8.76
N THR A 88 -8.69 -15.19 9.88
CA THR A 88 -10.11 -14.79 10.01
C THR A 88 -10.26 -13.27 9.95
N VAL A 89 -9.36 -12.53 10.59
CA VAL A 89 -9.33 -11.05 10.51
C VAL A 89 -9.17 -10.59 9.07
N LEU A 90 -8.22 -11.17 8.34
CA LEU A 90 -7.99 -10.85 6.93
C LEU A 90 -9.23 -11.14 6.08
N ASP A 91 -9.84 -12.33 6.23
CA ASP A 91 -11.03 -12.73 5.49
C ASP A 91 -12.21 -11.77 5.75
N GLN A 92 -12.42 -11.36 6.99
CA GLN A 92 -13.46 -10.40 7.34
C GLN A 92 -13.22 -9.02 6.73
N LEU A 93 -11.97 -8.54 6.76
CA LEU A 93 -11.59 -7.28 6.11
C LEU A 93 -11.83 -7.32 4.61
N GLU A 94 -11.44 -8.39 3.95
CA GLU A 94 -11.67 -8.57 2.52
C GLU A 94 -13.17 -8.52 2.16
N LYS A 95 -14.01 -9.15 2.98
CA LYS A 95 -15.46 -9.13 2.80
C LYS A 95 -16.07 -7.75 3.09
N MET A 96 -15.63 -7.09 4.16
CA MET A 96 -16.17 -5.78 4.56
C MET A 96 -15.80 -4.68 3.57
N LEU A 97 -14.58 -4.68 3.06
CA LEU A 97 -14.05 -3.67 2.14
C LEU A 97 -14.25 -4.07 0.67
N ARG A 98 -14.60 -5.31 0.39
CA ARG A 98 -14.77 -5.88 -0.96
C ARG A 98 -13.51 -5.74 -1.82
N ILE A 99 -12.34 -5.90 -1.19
CA ILE A 99 -11.04 -5.90 -1.83
C ILE A 99 -10.22 -7.09 -1.34
N LYS A 100 -9.15 -7.41 -2.08
CA LYS A 100 -8.17 -8.40 -1.66
C LYS A 100 -6.92 -7.71 -1.11
N ALA A 101 -6.10 -8.45 -0.37
CA ALA A 101 -4.79 -7.97 0.08
C ALA A 101 -3.99 -7.42 -1.10
N GLY A 102 -3.40 -6.25 -0.94
CA GLY A 102 -2.67 -5.54 -1.99
C GLY A 102 -3.52 -4.62 -2.86
N GLN A 103 -4.81 -4.51 -2.59
CA GLN A 103 -5.74 -3.65 -3.33
C GLN A 103 -6.23 -2.45 -2.50
N SER A 104 -6.82 -1.49 -3.19
CA SER A 104 -7.47 -0.32 -2.58
C SER A 104 -8.96 -0.29 -2.93
N THR A 105 -9.79 0.29 -2.07
CA THR A 105 -11.21 0.50 -2.36
C THR A 105 -11.39 1.51 -3.49
N ARG A 106 -12.51 1.44 -4.22
CA ARG A 106 -12.77 2.33 -5.36
C ARG A 106 -12.88 3.79 -4.99
N ASP A 107 -13.35 4.08 -3.79
CA ASP A 107 -13.45 5.45 -3.26
C ASP A 107 -12.09 6.01 -2.77
N GLY A 108 -11.02 5.21 -2.78
CA GLY A 108 -9.71 5.60 -2.32
C GLY A 108 -9.59 5.73 -0.80
N LEU A 109 -10.59 5.28 -0.04
CA LEU A 109 -10.61 5.44 1.41
C LEU A 109 -9.72 4.42 2.13
N PHE A 110 -9.80 3.15 1.74
CA PHE A 110 -9.04 2.07 2.36
C PHE A 110 -8.14 1.36 1.37
N SER A 111 -6.96 0.98 1.83
CA SER A 111 -6.09 0.00 1.18
C SER A 111 -5.64 -1.02 2.21
N MET A 112 -5.28 -2.21 1.77
CA MET A 112 -4.94 -3.31 2.67
C MET A 112 -3.74 -4.07 2.15
N GLU A 113 -2.85 -4.43 3.05
CA GLU A 113 -1.74 -5.34 2.75
C GLU A 113 -1.53 -6.32 3.90
N VAL A 114 -0.89 -7.43 3.58
CA VAL A 114 -0.47 -8.43 4.56
C VAL A 114 1.01 -8.27 4.82
N VAL A 115 1.39 -8.22 6.09
CA VAL A 115 2.78 -8.15 6.51
C VAL A 115 3.17 -9.39 7.32
N ALA A 116 4.43 -9.80 7.21
CA ALA A 116 4.92 -11.01 7.89
C ALA A 116 4.89 -10.86 9.41
N CYS A 117 5.30 -9.71 9.93
CA CYS A 117 5.26 -9.40 11.37
C CYS A 117 5.33 -7.88 11.59
N ILE A 118 4.43 -7.36 12.43
CA ILE A 118 4.45 -5.96 12.86
C ILE A 118 5.36 -5.74 14.07
N GLY A 119 5.74 -6.84 14.78
CA GLY A 119 6.54 -6.75 15.99
C GLY A 119 5.74 -6.55 17.27
N ALA A 120 4.41 -6.62 17.22
CA ALA A 120 3.51 -6.43 18.36
C ALA A 120 2.85 -7.75 18.78
N CYS A 121 3.62 -8.83 18.90
CA CYS A 121 3.12 -10.19 19.14
C CYS A 121 2.31 -10.33 20.45
N GLY A 122 2.61 -9.53 21.47
CA GLY A 122 1.84 -9.52 22.72
C GLY A 122 0.42 -8.97 22.58
N LEU A 123 0.13 -8.32 21.46
CA LEU A 123 -1.16 -7.72 21.14
C LEU A 123 -1.94 -8.51 20.07
N ALA A 124 -1.47 -9.69 19.70
CA ALA A 124 -2.03 -10.50 18.62
C ALA A 124 -3.49 -10.95 18.88
N PRO A 125 -4.37 -11.08 17.86
CA PRO A 125 -4.15 -10.65 16.48
C PRO A 125 -4.16 -9.12 16.39
N VAL A 126 -3.22 -8.56 15.62
CA VAL A 126 -3.03 -7.11 15.52
C VAL A 126 -3.14 -6.62 14.08
N ILE A 127 -3.77 -5.47 13.92
CA ILE A 127 -3.73 -4.69 12.67
C ILE A 127 -3.15 -3.31 12.95
N CYS A 128 -2.57 -2.71 11.94
CA CYS A 128 -2.06 -1.35 11.99
C CYS A 128 -2.77 -0.51 10.92
N VAL A 129 -3.32 0.62 11.32
CA VAL A 129 -3.97 1.56 10.39
C VAL A 129 -3.23 2.89 10.49
N ASN A 130 -2.49 3.25 9.42
CA ASN A 130 -1.69 4.47 9.36
C ASN A 130 -0.73 4.66 10.56
N GLY A 131 -0.14 3.55 11.03
CA GLY A 131 0.77 3.57 12.18
C GLY A 131 0.10 3.41 13.54
N GLU A 132 -1.23 3.38 13.60
CA GLU A 132 -1.98 3.13 14.84
C GLU A 132 -2.29 1.64 14.97
N PHE A 133 -1.86 1.05 16.09
CA PHE A 133 -2.04 -0.37 16.35
C PHE A 133 -3.38 -0.66 17.03
N HIS A 134 -4.10 -1.66 16.51
CA HIS A 134 -5.32 -2.19 17.13
C HIS A 134 -5.05 -3.61 17.59
N ALA A 135 -5.10 -3.80 18.93
CA ALA A 135 -4.75 -5.04 19.58
C ALA A 135 -5.94 -6.00 19.69
N LYS A 136 -5.65 -7.29 19.74
CA LYS A 136 -6.62 -8.38 20.03
C LYS A 136 -7.89 -8.24 19.21
N VAL A 137 -7.70 -8.02 17.91
CA VAL A 137 -8.80 -7.74 16.97
C VAL A 137 -9.69 -8.97 16.84
N THR A 138 -11.00 -8.77 17.03
CA THR A 138 -12.02 -9.77 16.78
C THR A 138 -12.91 -9.34 15.61
N LYS A 139 -13.75 -10.24 15.13
CA LYS A 139 -14.72 -9.93 14.06
C LYS A 139 -15.61 -8.74 14.44
N GLU A 140 -16.06 -8.69 15.68
CA GLU A 140 -16.92 -7.64 16.22
C GLU A 140 -16.17 -6.31 16.35
N SER A 141 -14.97 -6.34 16.95
CA SER A 141 -14.14 -5.15 17.12
C SER A 141 -13.69 -4.59 15.77
N LEU A 142 -13.43 -5.44 14.78
CA LEU A 142 -13.03 -5.03 13.45
C LEU A 142 -14.08 -4.16 12.76
N ARG A 143 -15.36 -4.55 12.85
CA ARG A 143 -16.46 -3.75 12.31
C ARG A 143 -16.51 -2.37 12.95
N GLY A 144 -16.36 -2.28 14.27
CA GLY A 144 -16.30 -1.02 15.00
C GLY A 144 -15.14 -0.13 14.57
N ILE A 145 -13.96 -0.71 14.37
CA ILE A 145 -12.77 0.00 13.89
C ILE A 145 -13.01 0.60 12.51
N ILE A 146 -13.52 -0.18 11.58
CA ILE A 146 -13.80 0.30 10.21
C ILE A 146 -14.87 1.38 10.21
N ASP A 147 -15.93 1.21 10.98
CA ASP A 147 -17.01 2.21 11.08
C ASP A 147 -16.50 3.51 11.70
N GLU A 148 -15.61 3.45 12.67
CA GLU A 148 -14.97 4.62 13.27
C GLU A 148 -14.18 5.43 12.23
N TYR A 149 -13.37 4.77 11.39
CA TYR A 149 -12.63 5.46 10.33
C TYR A 149 -13.55 6.04 9.25
N LYS A 150 -14.63 5.37 8.90
CA LYS A 150 -15.66 5.90 7.99
C LYS A 150 -16.35 7.14 8.56
N ALA A 151 -16.64 7.13 9.86
CA ALA A 151 -17.26 8.27 10.54
C ALA A 151 -16.31 9.48 10.59
N LEU A 152 -15.02 9.27 10.81
CA LEU A 152 -13.99 10.32 10.77
C LEU A 152 -13.94 10.99 9.39
N GLU A 153 -14.04 10.22 8.33
CA GLU A 153 -14.07 10.76 6.96
C GLU A 153 -15.30 11.62 6.71
N ASN A 154 -16.45 11.16 7.12
CA ASN A 154 -17.71 11.92 6.98
C ASN A 154 -17.68 13.24 7.76
N THR A 155 -16.94 13.31 8.87
CA THR A 155 -16.78 14.54 9.65
C THR A 155 -15.84 15.52 8.99
N GLN A 156 -14.80 15.02 8.29
CA GLN A 156 -13.81 15.85 7.59
C GLN A 156 -14.31 16.35 6.23
N ASN A 157 -15.30 15.70 5.64
CA ASN A 157 -15.80 16.00 4.30
C ASN A 157 -17.33 15.95 4.27
N PRO A 158 -18.02 16.95 4.89
CA PRO A 158 -19.48 16.94 4.99
C PRO A 158 -20.21 17.11 3.66
N ASP A 159 -19.51 17.43 2.56
CA ASP A 159 -20.08 17.71 1.24
C ASP A 159 -19.99 16.52 0.25
N LEU A 160 -19.69 15.33 0.73
CA LEU A 160 -19.65 14.11 -0.09
C LEU A 160 -20.77 13.15 0.27
#